data_872e20e683733b10210c0555ac660ae3
#
_entry.id   872e20e683733b10210c0555ac660ae3
#
_cell.length_a   1.000
_cell.length_b   1.000
_cell.length_c   1.000
_cell.angle_alpha   90.00
_cell.angle_beta   90.00
_cell.angle_gamma   90.00
#
_symmetry.space_group_name_H-M   'P 1'
#
loop_
_entity.id
_entity.type
_entity.pdbx_description
1 polymer ?
#
loop_
_entity_poly.entity_id
_entity_poly.type
_entity_poly.pdbx_seq_one_letter_code
_entity_poly.pdbx_strand_id
1 'polypeptide(L)'
;MKKKKRRQKKFKYAIISLSILVIFAVVGIFAFRVMTKEKPEDLLKEYMAHIEKKEYEEMYSMIDTKSVKEEKFLERNSKIYEGMEVENLKITEIQVGKKEGKEVPVSYHTAFDTLAGVVEFDNKAVFVDTKEGYKLRWKDSLIIPNLTRTDKIQVETIPAQRGQILDRNGRMLAGKGLATAVGIVPGKLENKEEAFQKLGEILQIQPEGIQSKLEAEWVKEDSFVPVATISGEQETEDKLLEISGVMLSDVEVRSYPLKEAASHLIGYVQAVTAEDLEAHKGEGYHANSVIGRSGMEGLFEKRLKGQDGCKISIFSEDGTEKEVVASKIKEDGENILLTIDAELQKSLYEQFREDRGCSVAIHPYTGEVLALVSTPSFDNNEFITGMSSERWTSLNEDANLPLYNRFRQIWCPGSSLKPIVAGIGLKTGAFT
;
A
#
# COMPACT_ATOMS: atom_id res chain seq x y z
N MET A 1 -66.10 -29.84 -52.00
CA MET A 1 -65.90 -30.20 -50.59
C MET A 1 -64.72 -31.19 -50.35
N LYS A 2 -64.47 -32.19 -51.19
CA LYS A 2 -63.39 -33.20 -50.99
C LYS A 2 -61.94 -32.62 -50.98
N LYS A 3 -61.57 -31.58 -51.77
CA LYS A 3 -60.25 -30.96 -51.80
C LYS A 3 -59.85 -30.16 -50.49
N LYS A 4 -60.84 -29.55 -49.83
CA LYS A 4 -60.61 -28.75 -48.59
C LYS A 4 -60.33 -29.69 -47.41
N LYS A 5 -60.98 -30.83 -47.28
CA LYS A 5 -60.75 -31.86 -46.25
C LYS A 5 -59.37 -32.53 -46.39
N ARG A 6 -58.88 -32.72 -47.62
CA ARG A 6 -57.54 -33.33 -47.93
C ARG A 6 -56.39 -32.36 -47.60
N ARG A 7 -56.59 -31.04 -47.75
CA ARG A 7 -55.63 -30.00 -47.38
C ARG A 7 -55.55 -29.83 -45.87
N GLN A 8 -56.67 -29.92 -45.13
CA GLN A 8 -56.70 -29.88 -43.66
C GLN A 8 -56.03 -31.10 -43.02
N LYS A 9 -56.19 -32.31 -43.59
CA LYS A 9 -55.48 -33.50 -43.14
C LYS A 9 -53.98 -33.39 -43.32
N LYS A 10 -53.51 -32.92 -44.47
CA LYS A 10 -52.06 -32.70 -44.75
C LYS A 10 -51.47 -31.66 -43.78
N PHE A 11 -52.22 -30.62 -43.49
CA PHE A 11 -51.78 -29.58 -42.52
C PHE A 11 -51.71 -30.12 -41.06
N LYS A 12 -52.68 -30.95 -40.63
CA LYS A 12 -52.60 -31.63 -39.34
C LYS A 12 -51.40 -32.60 -39.26
N TYR A 13 -51.13 -33.38 -40.28
CA TYR A 13 -49.96 -34.29 -40.30
C TYR A 13 -48.64 -33.52 -40.33
N ALA A 14 -48.58 -32.39 -41.03
CA ALA A 14 -47.38 -31.50 -40.99
C ALA A 14 -47.13 -30.90 -39.60
N ILE A 15 -48.18 -30.49 -38.88
CA ILE A 15 -48.06 -30.00 -37.49
C ILE A 15 -47.62 -31.12 -36.55
N ILE A 16 -48.20 -32.31 -36.68
CA ILE A 16 -47.84 -33.46 -35.85
C ILE A 16 -46.38 -33.88 -36.10
N SER A 17 -45.93 -33.92 -37.35
CA SER A 17 -44.54 -34.28 -37.67
C SER A 17 -43.56 -33.21 -37.19
N LEU A 18 -43.91 -31.91 -37.24
CA LEU A 18 -43.11 -30.82 -36.73
C LEU A 18 -43.00 -30.87 -35.19
N SER A 19 -44.12 -31.18 -34.50
CA SER A 19 -44.15 -31.36 -33.05
C SER A 19 -43.29 -32.55 -32.59
N ILE A 20 -43.31 -33.66 -33.33
CA ILE A 20 -42.47 -34.83 -33.05
C ILE A 20 -41.00 -34.48 -33.25
N LEU A 21 -40.66 -33.71 -34.30
CA LEU A 21 -39.29 -33.30 -34.61
C LEU A 21 -38.74 -32.33 -33.51
N VAL A 22 -39.58 -31.43 -33.00
CA VAL A 22 -39.25 -30.55 -31.88
C VAL A 22 -39.04 -31.34 -30.58
N ILE A 23 -39.89 -32.34 -30.32
CA ILE A 23 -39.74 -33.22 -29.14
C ILE A 23 -38.44 -34.02 -29.26
N PHE A 24 -38.11 -34.59 -30.44
CA PHE A 24 -36.84 -35.28 -30.64
C PHE A 24 -35.61 -34.35 -30.52
N ALA A 25 -35.72 -33.10 -30.97
CA ALA A 25 -34.66 -32.10 -30.80
C ALA A 25 -34.47 -31.74 -29.31
N VAL A 26 -35.57 -31.53 -28.57
CA VAL A 26 -35.53 -31.26 -27.13
C VAL A 26 -34.99 -32.45 -26.34
N VAL A 27 -35.46 -33.67 -26.66
CA VAL A 27 -34.95 -34.89 -26.03
C VAL A 27 -33.49 -35.16 -26.43
N GLY A 28 -33.09 -34.86 -27.65
CA GLY A 28 -31.72 -34.95 -28.13
C GLY A 28 -30.79 -33.96 -27.40
N ILE A 29 -31.22 -32.71 -27.26
CA ILE A 29 -30.49 -31.69 -26.49
C ILE A 29 -30.42 -32.08 -25.02
N PHE A 30 -31.51 -32.60 -24.43
CA PHE A 30 -31.53 -33.07 -23.06
C PHE A 30 -30.63 -34.30 -22.86
N ALA A 31 -30.70 -35.27 -23.75
CA ALA A 31 -29.83 -36.45 -23.75
C ALA A 31 -28.35 -36.09 -23.96
N PHE A 32 -28.06 -35.12 -24.85
CA PHE A 32 -26.71 -34.61 -25.07
C PHE A 32 -26.18 -33.88 -23.83
N ARG A 33 -26.99 -33.04 -23.16
CA ARG A 33 -26.63 -32.43 -21.86
C ARG A 33 -26.45 -33.44 -20.74
N VAL A 34 -27.23 -34.55 -20.72
CA VAL A 34 -27.08 -35.62 -19.71
C VAL A 34 -25.87 -36.51 -20.00
N MET A 35 -25.47 -36.65 -21.29
CA MET A 35 -24.28 -37.43 -21.68
C MET A 35 -22.96 -36.69 -21.52
N THR A 36 -22.98 -35.35 -21.41
CA THR A 36 -21.77 -34.51 -21.17
C THR A 36 -21.81 -33.89 -19.78
N LYS A 37 -21.92 -34.72 -18.73
CA LYS A 37 -21.60 -34.21 -17.37
C LYS A 37 -20.14 -33.80 -17.37
N GLU A 38 -19.90 -32.52 -17.14
CA GLU A 38 -18.53 -32.02 -16.91
C GLU A 38 -17.84 -32.82 -15.82
N LYS A 39 -16.57 -33.14 -16.03
CA LYS A 39 -15.83 -33.94 -15.07
C LYS A 39 -15.49 -33.12 -13.82
N PRO A 40 -15.43 -33.74 -12.63
CA PRO A 40 -15.02 -33.05 -11.40
C PRO A 40 -13.66 -32.31 -11.51
N GLU A 41 -12.74 -32.86 -12.31
CA GLU A 41 -11.44 -32.25 -12.59
C GLU A 41 -11.58 -30.90 -13.35
N ASP A 42 -12.44 -30.86 -14.39
CA ASP A 42 -12.63 -29.66 -15.21
C ASP A 42 -13.37 -28.57 -14.40
N LEU A 43 -14.38 -28.97 -13.63
CA LEU A 43 -15.10 -28.08 -12.72
C LEU A 43 -14.20 -27.50 -11.62
N LEU A 44 -13.24 -28.30 -11.11
CA LEU A 44 -12.27 -27.78 -10.15
C LEU A 44 -11.37 -26.69 -10.77
N LYS A 45 -10.90 -26.93 -11.99
CA LYS A 45 -10.09 -25.92 -12.72
C LYS A 45 -10.86 -24.64 -12.97
N GLU A 46 -12.11 -24.75 -13.37
CA GLU A 46 -13.00 -23.62 -13.61
C GLU A 46 -13.27 -22.84 -12.29
N TYR A 47 -13.60 -23.54 -11.21
CA TYR A 47 -13.79 -22.93 -9.89
C TYR A 47 -12.55 -22.14 -9.44
N MET A 48 -11.36 -22.70 -9.61
CA MET A 48 -10.12 -22.02 -9.24
C MET A 48 -9.78 -20.83 -10.17
N ALA A 49 -10.15 -20.91 -11.44
CA ALA A 49 -9.97 -19.79 -12.37
C ALA A 49 -10.87 -18.58 -12.03
N HIS A 50 -12.05 -18.81 -11.45
CA HIS A 50 -12.93 -17.74 -10.99
C HIS A 50 -12.36 -17.02 -9.76
N ILE A 51 -11.56 -17.68 -8.92
CA ILE A 51 -10.86 -17.02 -7.79
C ILE A 51 -9.91 -15.93 -8.33
N GLU A 52 -9.09 -16.27 -9.32
CA GLU A 52 -8.11 -15.34 -9.91
C GLU A 52 -8.78 -14.13 -10.59
N LYS A 53 -9.99 -14.35 -11.15
CA LYS A 53 -10.79 -13.29 -11.77
C LYS A 53 -11.67 -12.53 -10.78
N LYS A 54 -11.71 -12.93 -9.51
CA LYS A 54 -12.58 -12.38 -8.45
C LYS A 54 -14.08 -12.52 -8.77
N GLU A 55 -14.45 -13.56 -9.53
CA GLU A 55 -15.82 -13.86 -9.96
C GLU A 55 -16.51 -14.76 -8.93
N TYR A 56 -16.73 -14.25 -7.70
CA TYR A 56 -17.21 -15.04 -6.56
C TYR A 56 -18.66 -15.52 -6.71
N GLU A 57 -19.51 -14.81 -7.45
CA GLU A 57 -20.88 -15.23 -7.80
C GLU A 57 -20.86 -16.47 -8.70
N GLU A 58 -19.97 -16.51 -9.69
CA GLU A 58 -19.79 -17.68 -10.56
C GLU A 58 -19.29 -18.87 -9.74
N MET A 59 -18.35 -18.67 -8.82
CA MET A 59 -17.93 -19.72 -7.88
C MET A 59 -19.11 -20.26 -7.05
N TYR A 60 -19.99 -19.38 -6.58
CA TYR A 60 -21.18 -19.79 -5.82
C TYR A 60 -22.14 -20.62 -6.64
N SER A 61 -22.29 -20.33 -7.94
CA SER A 61 -23.13 -21.11 -8.86
C SER A 61 -22.64 -22.56 -9.01
N MET A 62 -21.36 -22.83 -8.77
CA MET A 62 -20.71 -24.14 -8.94
C MET A 62 -20.78 -25.02 -7.68
N ILE A 63 -21.15 -24.47 -6.51
CA ILE A 63 -21.18 -25.23 -5.26
C ILE A 63 -22.56 -25.85 -4.94
N ASP A 64 -22.58 -26.80 -3.99
CA ASP A 64 -23.83 -27.25 -3.34
C ASP A 64 -24.28 -26.17 -2.35
N THR A 65 -25.25 -25.35 -2.76
CA THR A 65 -25.76 -24.18 -2.02
C THR A 65 -26.36 -24.52 -0.66
N LYS A 66 -26.57 -25.81 -0.34
CA LYS A 66 -26.98 -26.26 0.99
C LYS A 66 -25.87 -26.09 2.03
N SER A 67 -24.62 -25.98 1.62
CA SER A 67 -23.45 -25.89 2.51
C SER A 67 -23.29 -24.51 3.15
N VAL A 68 -23.63 -23.44 2.42
CA VAL A 68 -23.43 -22.05 2.85
C VAL A 68 -24.42 -21.12 2.14
N LYS A 69 -24.83 -20.02 2.80
CA LYS A 69 -25.63 -18.96 2.17
C LYS A 69 -24.72 -18.11 1.26
N GLU A 70 -25.31 -17.62 0.16
CA GLU A 70 -24.62 -16.81 -0.86
C GLU A 70 -23.85 -15.63 -0.25
N GLU A 71 -24.52 -14.75 0.45
CA GLU A 71 -23.92 -13.57 1.10
C GLU A 71 -22.67 -13.91 1.92
N LYS A 72 -22.76 -14.97 2.75
CA LYS A 72 -21.62 -15.43 3.57
C LYS A 72 -20.50 -16.05 2.76
N PHE A 73 -20.83 -16.72 1.65
CA PHE A 73 -19.83 -17.29 0.75
C PHE A 73 -19.06 -16.18 0.04
N LEU A 74 -19.77 -15.20 -0.55
CA LEU A 74 -19.17 -14.08 -1.27
C LEU A 74 -18.27 -13.26 -0.33
N GLU A 75 -18.82 -12.83 0.82
CA GLU A 75 -18.07 -12.07 1.82
C GLU A 75 -16.81 -12.82 2.31
N ARG A 76 -16.94 -14.11 2.58
CA ARG A 76 -15.84 -14.93 3.10
C ARG A 76 -14.71 -15.09 2.12
N ASN A 77 -15.04 -15.44 0.86
CA ASN A 77 -14.02 -15.65 -0.18
C ASN A 77 -13.37 -14.33 -0.58
N SER A 78 -14.14 -13.26 -0.83
CA SER A 78 -13.59 -11.97 -1.22
C SER A 78 -12.66 -11.42 -0.15
N LYS A 79 -13.09 -11.36 1.13
CA LYS A 79 -12.26 -10.85 2.23
C LYS A 79 -10.95 -11.61 2.40
N ILE A 80 -10.96 -12.93 2.21
CA ILE A 80 -9.75 -13.74 2.41
C ILE A 80 -8.81 -13.63 1.21
N TYR A 81 -9.30 -13.90 -0.02
CA TYR A 81 -8.44 -13.87 -1.20
C TYR A 81 -7.93 -12.47 -1.53
N GLU A 82 -8.77 -11.44 -1.40
CA GLU A 82 -8.37 -10.06 -1.64
C GLU A 82 -7.51 -9.51 -0.50
N GLY A 83 -7.80 -9.89 0.76
CA GLY A 83 -6.98 -9.48 1.91
C GLY A 83 -5.56 -10.04 1.90
N MET A 84 -5.35 -11.23 1.32
CA MET A 84 -4.02 -11.82 1.09
C MET A 84 -3.37 -11.35 -0.22
N GLU A 85 -4.10 -10.61 -1.08
CA GLU A 85 -3.70 -10.24 -2.44
C GLU A 85 -3.27 -11.46 -3.27
N VAL A 86 -4.15 -12.46 -3.34
CA VAL A 86 -3.86 -13.71 -4.06
C VAL A 86 -3.76 -13.46 -5.56
N GLU A 87 -2.62 -13.86 -6.14
CA GLU A 87 -2.32 -13.81 -7.58
C GLU A 87 -1.69 -15.12 -8.05
N ASN A 88 -1.65 -15.34 -9.36
CA ASN A 88 -0.97 -16.49 -10.00
C ASN A 88 -1.38 -17.86 -9.44
N LEU A 89 -2.68 -18.03 -9.11
CA LEU A 89 -3.20 -19.28 -8.56
C LEU A 89 -3.08 -20.41 -9.58
N LYS A 90 -2.47 -21.50 -9.15
CA LYS A 90 -2.28 -22.71 -9.96
C LYS A 90 -2.69 -23.93 -9.17
N ILE A 91 -3.30 -24.88 -9.88
CA ILE A 91 -3.56 -26.22 -9.35
C ILE A 91 -2.86 -27.27 -10.21
N THR A 92 -2.25 -28.23 -9.54
CA THR A 92 -1.51 -29.33 -10.18
C THR A 92 -1.84 -30.66 -9.47
N GLU A 93 -1.32 -31.76 -9.97
CA GLU A 93 -1.44 -33.10 -9.36
C GLU A 93 -2.89 -33.52 -9.06
N ILE A 94 -3.82 -33.15 -9.96
CA ILE A 94 -5.25 -33.44 -9.76
C ILE A 94 -5.49 -34.94 -9.89
N GLN A 95 -6.02 -35.55 -8.83
CA GLN A 95 -6.36 -36.97 -8.80
C GLN A 95 -7.83 -37.15 -8.40
N VAL A 96 -8.60 -37.68 -9.31
CA VAL A 96 -10.01 -38.00 -9.07
C VAL A 96 -10.12 -39.38 -8.44
N GLY A 97 -10.64 -39.44 -7.21
CA GLY A 97 -10.83 -40.68 -6.47
C GLY A 97 -12.04 -41.48 -6.95
N LYS A 98 -12.24 -42.64 -6.35
CA LYS A 98 -13.43 -43.49 -6.66
C LYS A 98 -14.69 -42.84 -6.15
N LYS A 99 -15.76 -42.89 -6.96
CA LYS A 99 -17.08 -42.42 -6.57
C LYS A 99 -17.65 -43.31 -5.47
N GLU A 100 -18.03 -42.71 -4.35
CA GLU A 100 -18.69 -43.35 -3.20
C GLU A 100 -20.12 -42.80 -3.07
N GLY A 101 -21.09 -43.58 -3.44
CA GLY A 101 -22.50 -43.13 -3.49
C GLY A 101 -22.67 -41.98 -4.52
N LYS A 102 -22.92 -40.76 -4.02
CA LYS A 102 -23.03 -39.56 -4.83
C LYS A 102 -21.78 -38.67 -4.76
N GLU A 103 -20.78 -39.03 -4.02
CA GLU A 103 -19.60 -38.22 -3.75
C GLU A 103 -18.40 -38.69 -4.55
N VAL A 104 -17.64 -37.72 -5.09
CA VAL A 104 -16.40 -37.94 -5.81
C VAL A 104 -15.32 -37.09 -5.16
N PRO A 105 -14.38 -37.67 -4.43
CA PRO A 105 -13.28 -36.91 -3.86
C PRO A 105 -12.25 -36.59 -4.95
N VAL A 106 -11.67 -35.39 -4.88
CA VAL A 106 -10.60 -34.92 -5.76
C VAL A 106 -9.48 -34.35 -4.93
N SER A 107 -8.29 -34.95 -5.00
CA SER A 107 -7.07 -34.40 -4.38
C SER A 107 -6.32 -33.56 -5.40
N TYR A 108 -5.70 -32.48 -4.95
CA TYR A 108 -4.96 -31.56 -5.82
C TYR A 108 -3.93 -30.79 -5.00
N HIS A 109 -2.88 -30.33 -5.66
CA HIS A 109 -1.91 -29.39 -5.10
C HIS A 109 -2.26 -27.99 -5.56
N THR A 110 -2.23 -27.02 -4.65
CA THR A 110 -2.50 -25.59 -4.92
C THR A 110 -1.27 -24.78 -4.59
N ALA A 111 -0.94 -23.80 -5.45
CA ALA A 111 0.08 -22.79 -5.20
C ALA A 111 -0.43 -21.43 -5.68
N PHE A 112 -0.19 -20.37 -4.91
CA PHE A 112 -0.51 -18.99 -5.28
C PHE A 112 0.42 -18.00 -4.58
N ASP A 113 0.60 -16.84 -5.18
CA ASP A 113 1.37 -15.74 -4.62
C ASP A 113 0.50 -14.94 -3.64
N THR A 114 1.13 -14.39 -2.61
CA THR A 114 0.51 -13.50 -1.62
C THR A 114 1.47 -12.37 -1.23
N LEU A 115 1.01 -11.41 -0.44
CA LEU A 115 1.85 -10.37 0.18
C LEU A 115 3.02 -10.94 0.99
N ALA A 116 2.84 -12.13 1.58
CA ALA A 116 3.86 -12.82 2.41
C ALA A 116 4.69 -13.84 1.62
N GLY A 117 4.58 -13.88 0.29
CA GLY A 117 5.25 -14.83 -0.59
C GLY A 117 4.34 -15.94 -1.08
N VAL A 118 4.93 -17.00 -1.62
CA VAL A 118 4.20 -18.15 -2.18
C VAL A 118 3.59 -18.98 -1.05
N VAL A 119 2.32 -19.32 -1.20
CA VAL A 119 1.60 -20.29 -0.36
C VAL A 119 1.29 -21.51 -1.19
N GLU A 120 1.69 -22.68 -0.72
CA GLU A 120 1.45 -23.95 -1.40
C GLU A 120 1.02 -25.04 -0.43
N PHE A 121 0.09 -25.87 -0.84
CA PHE A 121 -0.43 -26.98 -0.02
C PHE A 121 -1.20 -28.01 -0.85
N ASP A 122 -1.31 -29.23 -0.30
CA ASP A 122 -2.21 -30.26 -0.79
C ASP A 122 -3.61 -30.07 -0.23
N ASN A 123 -4.62 -30.21 -1.07
CA ASN A 123 -5.99 -30.05 -0.65
C ASN A 123 -6.91 -31.17 -1.21
N LYS A 124 -8.13 -31.24 -0.67
CA LYS A 124 -9.15 -32.21 -1.07
C LYS A 124 -10.51 -31.55 -1.22
N ALA A 125 -11.05 -31.62 -2.44
CA ALA A 125 -12.41 -31.23 -2.77
C ALA A 125 -13.33 -32.44 -2.82
N VAL A 126 -14.61 -32.27 -2.57
CA VAL A 126 -15.63 -33.31 -2.74
C VAL A 126 -16.71 -32.77 -3.67
N PHE A 127 -16.91 -33.44 -4.80
CA PHE A 127 -18.00 -33.14 -5.72
C PHE A 127 -19.19 -34.06 -5.48
N VAL A 128 -20.38 -33.50 -5.42
CA VAL A 128 -21.65 -34.22 -5.22
C VAL A 128 -22.37 -34.36 -6.55
N ASP A 129 -22.71 -35.59 -6.94
CA ASP A 129 -23.50 -35.89 -8.14
C ASP A 129 -24.96 -35.50 -7.93
N THR A 130 -25.42 -34.45 -8.59
CA THR A 130 -26.78 -33.93 -8.53
C THR A 130 -27.51 -34.18 -9.85
N LYS A 131 -28.81 -33.83 -9.91
CA LYS A 131 -29.60 -33.90 -11.17
C LYS A 131 -29.08 -32.92 -12.25
N GLU A 132 -28.41 -31.84 -11.81
CA GLU A 132 -27.90 -30.77 -12.66
C GLU A 132 -26.42 -30.94 -13.03
N GLY A 133 -25.78 -31.99 -12.58
CA GLY A 133 -24.36 -32.25 -12.75
C GLY A 133 -23.62 -32.36 -11.41
N TYR A 134 -22.30 -32.32 -11.45
CA TYR A 134 -21.50 -32.28 -10.23
C TYR A 134 -21.49 -30.89 -9.65
N LYS A 135 -21.62 -30.77 -8.31
CA LYS A 135 -21.50 -29.52 -7.54
C LYS A 135 -20.43 -29.70 -6.46
N LEU A 136 -19.61 -28.69 -6.27
CA LEU A 136 -18.57 -28.70 -5.25
C LEU A 136 -19.20 -28.55 -3.84
N ARG A 137 -18.87 -29.45 -2.94
CA ARG A 137 -19.21 -29.28 -1.51
C ARG A 137 -18.23 -28.31 -0.89
N TRP A 138 -18.65 -27.05 -0.76
CA TRP A 138 -17.80 -26.02 -0.24
C TRP A 138 -17.57 -26.13 1.29
N LYS A 139 -16.33 -25.88 1.69
CA LYS A 139 -15.84 -25.76 3.08
C LYS A 139 -14.75 -24.71 3.13
N ASP A 140 -14.58 -24.03 4.26
CA ASP A 140 -13.51 -23.04 4.46
C ASP A 140 -12.11 -23.63 4.20
N SER A 141 -11.90 -24.91 4.48
CA SER A 141 -10.65 -25.61 4.19
C SER A 141 -10.30 -25.75 2.70
N LEU A 142 -11.21 -25.37 1.78
CA LEU A 142 -10.87 -25.26 0.36
C LEU A 142 -10.07 -23.99 0.06
N ILE A 143 -10.18 -22.96 0.91
CA ILE A 143 -9.41 -21.73 0.79
C ILE A 143 -7.97 -22.00 1.26
N ILE A 144 -7.82 -22.45 2.52
CA ILE A 144 -6.55 -22.88 3.12
C ILE A 144 -6.86 -24.09 4.00
N PRO A 145 -6.04 -25.16 3.98
CA PRO A 145 -6.16 -26.29 4.91
C PRO A 145 -6.23 -25.80 6.37
N ASN A 146 -6.94 -26.54 7.22
CA ASN A 146 -7.16 -26.21 8.64
C ASN A 146 -7.99 -24.97 8.94
N LEU A 147 -8.40 -24.18 7.94
CA LEU A 147 -9.30 -23.07 8.12
C LEU A 147 -10.71 -23.58 8.43
N THR A 148 -11.30 -23.13 9.53
CA THR A 148 -12.66 -23.43 9.94
C THR A 148 -13.57 -22.22 9.79
N ARG A 149 -14.87 -22.42 9.94
CA ARG A 149 -15.90 -21.39 9.71
C ARG A 149 -15.79 -20.17 10.62
N THR A 150 -15.29 -20.34 11.84
CA THR A 150 -15.16 -19.29 12.85
C THR A 150 -13.77 -18.66 12.86
N ASP A 151 -12.80 -19.28 12.21
CA ASP A 151 -11.44 -18.77 12.14
C ASP A 151 -11.37 -17.50 11.28
N LYS A 152 -10.39 -16.67 11.56
CA LYS A 152 -10.08 -15.44 10.82
C LYS A 152 -8.68 -15.54 10.22
N ILE A 153 -8.51 -15.01 9.02
CA ILE A 153 -7.18 -14.77 8.47
C ILE A 153 -6.81 -13.33 8.78
N GLN A 154 -5.62 -13.16 9.34
CA GLN A 154 -5.03 -11.87 9.61
C GLN A 154 -3.75 -11.72 8.78
N VAL A 155 -3.65 -10.59 8.11
CA VAL A 155 -2.46 -10.15 7.37
C VAL A 155 -1.82 -9.03 8.19
N GLU A 156 -0.62 -9.25 8.66
CA GLU A 156 0.16 -8.30 9.45
C GLU A 156 1.34 -7.79 8.63
N THR A 157 1.40 -6.48 8.39
CA THR A 157 2.57 -5.84 7.80
C THR A 157 3.59 -5.55 8.90
N ILE A 158 4.83 -5.97 8.69
CA ILE A 158 5.97 -5.72 9.59
C ILE A 158 6.82 -4.63 8.94
N PRO A 159 6.71 -3.36 9.37
CA PRO A 159 7.33 -2.24 8.67
C PRO A 159 8.87 -2.33 8.72
N ALA A 160 9.50 -2.08 7.58
CA ALA A 160 10.93 -1.89 7.48
C ALA A 160 11.34 -0.54 8.07
N GLN A 161 12.52 -0.48 8.66
CA GLN A 161 13.09 0.79 9.10
C GLN A 161 13.77 1.47 7.91
N ARG A 162 13.43 2.75 7.68
CA ARG A 162 14.11 3.57 6.68
C ARG A 162 15.56 3.80 7.09
N GLY A 163 16.50 3.58 6.18
CA GLY A 163 17.93 3.80 6.39
C GLY A 163 18.25 5.26 6.75
N GLN A 164 19.35 5.46 7.45
CA GLN A 164 19.84 6.78 7.83
C GLN A 164 20.67 7.41 6.72
N ILE A 165 20.70 8.74 6.67
CA ILE A 165 21.69 9.52 5.89
C ILE A 165 22.67 10.09 6.91
N LEU A 166 23.95 9.79 6.72
CA LEU A 166 25.02 10.12 7.62
C LEU A 166 26.04 11.02 6.94
N ASP A 167 26.69 11.89 7.70
CA ASP A 167 27.86 12.64 7.25
C ASP A 167 29.11 11.73 7.18
N ARG A 168 30.22 12.25 6.67
CA ARG A 168 31.51 11.53 6.54
C ARG A 168 32.06 10.99 7.88
N ASN A 169 31.61 11.53 9.01
CA ASN A 169 32.02 11.16 10.36
C ASN A 169 31.00 10.23 11.05
N GLY A 170 29.95 9.80 10.34
CA GLY A 170 28.87 8.96 10.87
C GLY A 170 27.82 9.72 11.70
N ARG A 171 27.78 11.05 11.63
CA ARG A 171 26.76 11.86 12.31
C ARG A 171 25.48 11.86 11.49
N MET A 172 24.35 11.80 12.16
CA MET A 172 23.04 11.75 11.53
C MET A 172 22.68 13.07 10.84
N LEU A 173 22.41 13.01 9.55
CA LEU A 173 21.84 14.09 8.74
C LEU A 173 20.34 13.89 8.50
N ALA A 174 19.90 12.64 8.39
CA ALA A 174 18.50 12.23 8.40
C ALA A 174 18.39 10.85 9.04
N GLY A 175 17.44 10.66 9.90
CA GLY A 175 17.24 9.39 10.60
C GLY A 175 16.02 9.40 11.49
N LYS A 176 15.98 8.45 12.41
CA LYS A 176 14.93 8.29 13.39
C LYS A 176 15.03 9.36 14.47
N GLY A 177 13.94 10.04 14.73
CA GLY A 177 13.78 11.00 15.81
C GLY A 177 12.49 10.76 16.57
N LEU A 178 12.24 11.53 17.61
CA LEU A 178 11.01 11.53 18.38
C LEU A 178 10.28 12.86 18.16
N ALA A 179 8.96 12.77 18.11
CA ALA A 179 8.04 13.90 18.09
C ALA A 179 6.84 13.55 18.98
N THR A 180 5.99 14.52 19.26
CA THR A 180 4.80 14.31 20.07
C THR A 180 3.56 14.25 19.19
N ALA A 181 2.88 13.11 19.15
CA ALA A 181 1.57 12.97 18.56
C ALA A 181 0.52 13.56 19.50
N VAL A 182 -0.24 14.52 19.00
CA VAL A 182 -1.40 15.10 19.67
C VAL A 182 -2.64 14.34 19.22
N GLY A 183 -3.35 13.73 20.15
CA GLY A 183 -4.55 12.98 19.86
C GLY A 183 -5.70 13.35 20.77
N ILE A 184 -6.91 12.98 20.33
CA ILE A 184 -8.15 13.18 21.07
C ILE A 184 -8.72 11.82 21.48
N VAL A 185 -9.20 11.71 22.71
CA VAL A 185 -10.03 10.60 23.17
C VAL A 185 -11.48 11.09 23.26
N PRO A 186 -12.37 10.69 22.31
CA PRO A 186 -13.70 11.26 22.17
C PRO A 186 -14.56 11.22 23.44
N GLY A 187 -14.48 10.11 24.19
CA GLY A 187 -15.23 9.92 25.44
C GLY A 187 -14.75 10.80 26.60
N LYS A 188 -13.60 11.48 26.49
CA LYS A 188 -13.06 12.40 27.50
C LYS A 188 -13.26 13.88 27.14
N LEU A 189 -13.88 14.19 25.99
CA LEU A 189 -14.20 15.57 25.60
C LEU A 189 -15.41 16.08 26.39
N GLU A 190 -15.25 17.17 27.12
CA GLU A 190 -16.36 17.84 27.83
C GLU A 190 -17.15 18.75 26.89
N ASN A 191 -16.46 19.55 26.07
CA ASN A 191 -17.04 20.43 25.08
C ASN A 191 -16.28 20.29 23.73
N LYS A 192 -16.88 19.59 22.79
CA LYS A 192 -16.24 19.29 21.48
C LYS A 192 -15.90 20.53 20.69
N GLU A 193 -16.84 21.49 20.58
CA GLU A 193 -16.66 22.69 19.79
C GLU A 193 -15.54 23.58 20.34
N GLU A 194 -15.52 23.79 21.65
CA GLU A 194 -14.48 24.56 22.30
C GLU A 194 -13.10 23.89 22.20
N ALA A 195 -13.04 22.56 22.35
CA ALA A 195 -11.79 21.80 22.19
C ALA A 195 -11.24 21.89 20.77
N PHE A 196 -12.11 21.79 19.75
CA PHE A 196 -11.66 21.89 18.35
C PHE A 196 -11.18 23.29 18.00
N GLN A 197 -11.81 24.33 18.53
CA GLN A 197 -11.35 25.71 18.32
C GLN A 197 -9.97 25.94 18.97
N LYS A 198 -9.80 25.57 20.24
CA LYS A 198 -8.52 25.70 20.95
C LYS A 198 -7.40 24.90 20.27
N LEU A 199 -7.69 23.66 19.87
CA LEU A 199 -6.75 22.86 19.11
C LEU A 199 -6.41 23.50 17.77
N GLY A 200 -7.42 24.00 17.05
CA GLY A 200 -7.23 24.72 15.78
C GLY A 200 -6.30 25.93 15.92
N GLU A 201 -6.47 26.72 16.99
CA GLU A 201 -5.62 27.91 17.29
C GLU A 201 -4.18 27.50 17.64
N ILE A 202 -3.99 26.51 18.53
CA ILE A 202 -2.65 26.09 18.99
C ILE A 202 -1.89 25.38 17.87
N LEU A 203 -2.55 24.47 17.15
CA LEU A 203 -1.92 23.62 16.15
C LEU A 203 -1.98 24.22 14.73
N GLN A 204 -2.64 25.36 14.55
CA GLN A 204 -2.86 26.01 13.26
C GLN A 204 -3.52 25.08 12.21
N ILE A 205 -4.50 24.28 12.64
CA ILE A 205 -5.27 23.36 11.79
C ILE A 205 -6.76 23.74 11.80
N GLN A 206 -7.46 23.36 10.73
CA GLN A 206 -8.89 23.66 10.62
C GLN A 206 -9.71 22.74 11.54
N PRO A 207 -10.66 23.28 12.35
CA PRO A 207 -11.50 22.48 13.26
C PRO A 207 -12.30 21.39 12.53
N GLU A 208 -12.74 21.65 11.29
CA GLU A 208 -13.46 20.70 10.46
C GLU A 208 -12.61 19.44 10.13
N GLY A 209 -11.31 19.63 9.98
CA GLY A 209 -10.36 18.51 9.78
C GLY A 209 -10.25 17.61 11.01
N ILE A 210 -10.35 18.20 12.21
CA ILE A 210 -10.38 17.42 13.47
C ILE A 210 -11.68 16.62 13.55
N GLN A 211 -12.81 17.28 13.28
CA GLN A 211 -14.13 16.64 13.30
C GLN A 211 -14.18 15.44 12.34
N SER A 212 -13.73 15.61 11.10
CA SER A 212 -13.73 14.53 10.10
C SER A 212 -12.93 13.31 10.54
N LYS A 213 -11.79 13.49 11.27
CA LYS A 213 -11.01 12.38 11.81
C LYS A 213 -11.75 11.62 12.91
N LEU A 214 -12.55 12.32 13.72
CA LEU A 214 -13.31 11.71 14.81
C LEU A 214 -14.57 10.98 14.32
N GLU A 215 -15.05 11.28 13.12
CA GLU A 215 -16.22 10.65 12.48
C GLU A 215 -15.86 9.34 11.74
N ALA A 216 -14.58 8.94 11.70
CA ALA A 216 -14.15 7.72 11.04
C ALA A 216 -14.75 6.46 11.70
N GLU A 217 -15.14 5.45 10.91
CA GLU A 217 -15.86 4.24 11.36
C GLU A 217 -15.13 3.44 12.46
N TRP A 218 -13.80 3.51 12.53
CA TRP A 218 -13.00 2.81 13.53
C TRP A 218 -12.95 3.51 14.89
N VAL A 219 -13.37 4.79 14.96
CA VAL A 219 -13.27 5.61 16.17
C VAL A 219 -14.33 5.18 17.19
N LYS A 220 -13.89 4.93 18.41
CA LYS A 220 -14.72 4.62 19.58
C LYS A 220 -14.47 5.67 20.67
N GLU A 221 -15.27 5.67 21.70
CA GLU A 221 -15.16 6.63 22.80
C GLU A 221 -13.80 6.62 23.52
N ASP A 222 -13.14 5.45 23.57
CA ASP A 222 -11.84 5.24 24.21
C ASP A 222 -10.67 5.26 23.21
N SER A 223 -10.92 5.48 21.93
CA SER A 223 -9.87 5.51 20.91
C SER A 223 -9.00 6.75 21.03
N PHE A 224 -7.68 6.59 20.94
CA PHE A 224 -6.76 7.69 20.68
C PHE A 224 -6.79 8.05 19.19
N VAL A 225 -7.33 9.21 18.84
CA VAL A 225 -7.44 9.69 17.46
C VAL A 225 -6.37 10.75 17.20
N PRO A 226 -5.28 10.44 16.48
CA PRO A 226 -4.21 11.41 16.22
C PRO A 226 -4.70 12.52 15.29
N VAL A 227 -4.54 13.77 15.73
CA VAL A 227 -4.95 14.97 15.00
C VAL A 227 -3.78 15.72 14.39
N ALA A 228 -2.63 15.79 15.11
CA ALA A 228 -1.41 16.43 14.63
C ALA A 228 -0.17 15.75 15.25
N THR A 229 1.00 16.12 14.73
CA THR A 229 2.31 15.82 15.31
C THR A 229 3.06 17.13 15.52
N ILE A 230 3.71 17.30 16.67
CA ILE A 230 4.46 18.51 17.01
C ILE A 230 5.90 18.17 17.39
N SER A 231 6.75 19.18 17.39
CA SER A 231 8.20 19.03 17.71
C SER A 231 8.51 18.81 19.19
N GLY A 232 7.50 18.75 20.05
CA GLY A 232 7.69 18.48 21.49
C GLY A 232 8.20 19.70 22.29
N GLU A 233 7.71 20.90 21.98
CA GLU A 233 7.98 22.10 22.78
C GLU A 233 7.09 22.09 24.01
N GLN A 234 7.72 22.10 25.21
CA GLN A 234 7.03 21.97 26.49
C GLN A 234 5.89 22.97 26.68
N GLU A 235 6.07 24.24 26.28
CA GLU A 235 5.02 25.27 26.42
C GLU A 235 3.79 24.94 25.59
N THR A 236 3.97 24.38 24.37
CA THR A 236 2.89 23.95 23.49
C THR A 236 2.20 22.72 24.05
N GLU A 237 2.97 21.76 24.56
CA GLU A 237 2.43 20.55 25.19
C GLU A 237 1.60 20.88 26.44
N ASP A 238 2.07 21.77 27.28
CA ASP A 238 1.35 22.21 28.50
C ASP A 238 -0.03 22.82 28.13
N LYS A 239 -0.07 23.71 27.11
CA LYS A 239 -1.31 24.32 26.64
C LYS A 239 -2.29 23.27 26.06
N LEU A 240 -1.77 22.26 25.37
CA LEU A 240 -2.59 21.18 24.79
C LEU A 240 -3.20 20.29 25.86
N LEU A 241 -2.45 19.99 26.93
CA LEU A 241 -2.91 19.17 28.05
C LEU A 241 -3.98 19.84 28.90
N GLU A 242 -4.14 21.18 28.83
CA GLU A 242 -5.25 21.90 29.47
C GLU A 242 -6.60 21.64 28.80
N ILE A 243 -6.61 21.08 27.57
CA ILE A 243 -7.84 20.80 26.83
C ILE A 243 -8.34 19.41 27.21
N SER A 244 -9.56 19.34 27.75
CA SER A 244 -10.20 18.08 28.12
C SER A 244 -10.27 17.12 26.94
N GLY A 245 -9.85 15.87 27.16
CA GLY A 245 -9.85 14.81 26.14
C GLY A 245 -8.62 14.80 25.22
N VAL A 246 -7.73 15.79 25.30
CA VAL A 246 -6.46 15.75 24.58
C VAL A 246 -5.47 14.86 25.31
N MET A 247 -4.73 14.07 24.56
CA MET A 247 -3.64 13.22 25.05
C MET A 247 -2.43 13.38 24.14
N LEU A 248 -1.25 13.32 24.73
CA LEU A 248 0.03 13.35 24.04
C LEU A 248 0.68 11.97 24.11
N SER A 249 1.35 11.58 23.04
CA SER A 249 2.09 10.31 22.95
C SER A 249 3.35 10.49 22.13
N ASP A 250 4.46 9.92 22.59
CA ASP A 250 5.68 9.88 21.77
C ASP A 250 5.45 9.09 20.50
N VAL A 251 5.90 9.63 19.39
CA VAL A 251 5.85 8.99 18.06
C VAL A 251 7.22 9.07 17.39
N GLU A 252 7.64 7.96 16.82
CA GLU A 252 8.85 7.94 15.99
C GLU A 252 8.59 8.60 14.65
N VAL A 253 9.45 9.54 14.27
CA VAL A 253 9.35 10.27 13.01
C VAL A 253 10.70 10.33 12.30
N ARG A 254 10.70 10.67 11.03
CA ARG A 254 11.91 11.09 10.33
C ARG A 254 12.36 12.44 10.87
N SER A 255 13.64 12.58 11.19
CA SER A 255 14.23 13.80 11.77
C SER A 255 15.44 14.26 10.95
N TYR A 256 15.57 15.58 10.84
CA TYR A 256 16.63 16.29 10.10
C TYR A 256 17.35 17.26 11.05
N PRO A 257 18.41 16.84 11.74
CA PRO A 257 19.06 17.63 12.80
C PRO A 257 19.65 18.97 12.34
N LEU A 258 20.07 19.06 11.07
CA LEU A 258 20.64 20.29 10.53
C LEU A 258 19.60 21.29 10.01
N LYS A 259 18.32 20.91 10.00
CA LYS A 259 17.20 21.77 9.60
C LYS A 259 17.50 22.53 8.30
N GLU A 260 17.33 23.86 8.30
CA GLU A 260 17.55 24.75 7.16
C GLU A 260 18.96 24.63 6.57
N ALA A 261 19.97 24.31 7.40
CA ALA A 261 21.36 24.25 6.94
C ALA A 261 21.61 23.12 5.92
N ALA A 262 20.75 22.10 5.86
CA ALA A 262 20.91 20.99 4.94
C ALA A 262 19.64 20.60 4.17
N SER A 263 18.56 21.39 4.27
CA SER A 263 17.26 21.00 3.73
C SER A 263 17.27 20.71 2.23
N HIS A 264 17.91 21.55 1.41
CA HIS A 264 18.01 21.34 -0.03
C HIS A 264 18.90 20.15 -0.40
N LEU A 265 19.90 19.85 0.42
CA LEU A 265 20.82 18.73 0.20
C LEU A 265 20.12 17.42 0.58
N ILE A 266 19.59 17.35 1.79
CA ILE A 266 19.00 16.13 2.32
C ILE A 266 17.60 15.90 1.75
N GLY A 267 16.81 16.95 1.59
CA GLY A 267 15.41 16.83 1.20
C GLY A 267 14.54 16.42 2.37
N TYR A 268 13.39 15.84 2.06
CA TYR A 268 12.41 15.40 3.05
C TYR A 268 11.57 14.23 2.52
N VAL A 269 10.92 13.52 3.42
CA VAL A 269 9.92 12.51 3.11
C VAL A 269 8.52 13.07 3.35
N GLN A 270 7.53 12.54 2.63
CA GLN A 270 6.11 12.80 2.86
C GLN A 270 5.32 11.51 2.73
N ALA A 271 4.10 11.49 3.27
CA ALA A 271 3.14 10.44 2.99
C ALA A 271 2.91 10.29 1.49
N VAL A 272 2.75 9.06 1.03
CA VAL A 272 2.42 8.77 -0.37
C VAL A 272 1.03 9.31 -0.71
N THR A 273 0.88 9.81 -1.94
CA THR A 273 -0.42 10.20 -2.51
C THR A 273 -1.02 9.04 -3.32
N ALA A 274 -2.26 9.19 -3.77
CA ALA A 274 -2.87 8.21 -4.68
C ALA A 274 -2.10 8.10 -6.00
N GLU A 275 -1.56 9.22 -6.50
CA GLU A 275 -0.72 9.26 -7.70
C GLU A 275 0.61 8.53 -7.49
N ASP A 276 1.22 8.65 -6.30
CA ASP A 276 2.43 7.91 -5.97
C ASP A 276 2.18 6.40 -5.96
N LEU A 277 1.06 5.95 -5.35
CA LEU A 277 0.70 4.54 -5.33
C LEU A 277 0.50 3.96 -6.72
N GLU A 278 -0.11 4.71 -7.62
CA GLU A 278 -0.28 4.29 -9.01
C GLU A 278 1.06 4.28 -9.78
N ALA A 279 1.89 5.33 -9.61
CA ALA A 279 3.18 5.45 -10.29
C ALA A 279 4.19 4.40 -9.84
N HIS A 280 4.10 3.94 -8.59
CA HIS A 280 5.02 2.97 -7.96
C HIS A 280 4.34 1.64 -7.65
N LYS A 281 3.32 1.27 -8.44
CA LYS A 281 2.60 0.00 -8.27
C LYS A 281 3.55 -1.20 -8.32
N GLY A 282 3.45 -2.08 -7.33
CA GLY A 282 4.33 -3.25 -7.19
C GLY A 282 5.70 -2.96 -6.55
N GLU A 283 5.99 -1.71 -6.18
CA GLU A 283 7.24 -1.35 -5.48
C GLU A 283 7.10 -1.41 -3.95
N GLY A 284 5.99 -1.97 -3.42
CA GLY A 284 5.77 -2.18 -1.98
C GLY A 284 5.42 -0.91 -1.21
N TYR A 285 4.75 0.06 -1.85
CA TYR A 285 4.14 1.20 -1.16
C TYR A 285 2.67 0.88 -0.82
N HIS A 286 2.22 1.37 0.32
CA HIS A 286 0.83 1.30 0.78
C HIS A 286 0.41 2.66 1.38
N ALA A 287 -0.86 2.84 1.68
CA ALA A 287 -1.43 4.13 2.09
C ALA A 287 -0.72 4.83 3.27
N ASN A 288 -0.05 4.07 4.14
CA ASN A 288 0.69 4.60 5.29
C ASN A 288 2.20 4.75 5.03
N SER A 289 2.66 4.47 3.81
CA SER A 289 4.07 4.61 3.45
C SER A 289 4.47 6.07 3.32
N VAL A 290 5.77 6.32 3.44
CA VAL A 290 6.38 7.62 3.12
C VAL A 290 7.32 7.46 1.93
N ILE A 291 7.50 8.54 1.16
CA ILE A 291 8.40 8.58 -0.01
C ILE A 291 9.28 9.82 0.05
N GLY A 292 10.54 9.69 -0.33
CA GLY A 292 11.49 10.80 -0.46
C GLY A 292 11.13 11.72 -1.63
N ARG A 293 10.87 13.01 -1.34
CA ARG A 293 10.43 13.97 -2.34
C ARG A 293 11.56 14.71 -3.04
N SER A 294 12.67 14.94 -2.36
CA SER A 294 13.76 15.74 -2.90
C SER A 294 15.11 15.38 -2.27
N GLY A 295 16.19 16.01 -2.72
CA GLY A 295 17.53 15.85 -2.15
C GLY A 295 18.00 14.39 -2.14
N MET A 296 18.77 14.04 -1.10
CA MET A 296 19.28 12.67 -0.92
C MET A 296 18.17 11.68 -0.57
N GLU A 297 17.10 12.14 0.13
CA GLU A 297 15.94 11.30 0.41
C GLU A 297 15.29 10.78 -0.86
N GLY A 298 15.09 11.63 -1.87
CA GLY A 298 14.52 11.21 -3.15
C GLY A 298 15.52 10.47 -4.03
N LEU A 299 16.81 10.92 -4.05
CA LEU A 299 17.84 10.30 -4.89
C LEU A 299 18.13 8.84 -4.48
N PHE A 300 18.14 8.56 -3.19
CA PHE A 300 18.44 7.24 -2.64
C PHE A 300 17.19 6.50 -2.14
N GLU A 301 15.99 6.91 -2.57
CA GLU A 301 14.72 6.34 -2.10
C GLU A 301 14.71 4.81 -2.10
N LYS A 302 15.10 4.17 -3.21
CA LYS A 302 15.12 2.70 -3.34
C LYS A 302 16.04 1.99 -2.36
N ARG A 303 17.11 2.63 -1.92
CA ARG A 303 18.05 2.08 -0.94
C ARG A 303 17.63 2.39 0.49
N LEU A 304 17.09 3.60 0.72
CA LEU A 304 16.68 4.05 2.03
C LEU A 304 15.39 3.40 2.52
N LYS A 305 14.43 3.13 1.63
CA LYS A 305 13.08 2.66 1.99
C LYS A 305 13.09 1.32 2.71
N GLY A 306 13.91 0.35 2.27
CA GLY A 306 13.81 -1.04 2.69
C GLY A 306 12.63 -1.79 2.05
N GLN A 307 12.30 -2.94 2.59
CA GLN A 307 11.16 -3.75 2.18
C GLN A 307 10.40 -4.25 3.41
N ASP A 308 9.12 -3.96 3.47
CA ASP A 308 8.28 -4.45 4.55
C ASP A 308 8.18 -5.98 4.54
N GLY A 309 8.18 -6.56 5.72
CA GLY A 309 7.80 -7.93 5.94
C GLY A 309 6.28 -8.07 5.98
N CYS A 310 5.82 -9.29 5.85
CA CYS A 310 4.40 -9.61 5.96
C CYS A 310 4.24 -10.97 6.61
N LYS A 311 3.23 -11.12 7.46
CA LYS A 311 2.87 -12.38 8.10
C LYS A 311 1.37 -12.63 7.89
N ILE A 312 1.02 -13.79 7.36
CA ILE A 312 -0.36 -14.25 7.19
C ILE A 312 -0.58 -15.40 8.15
N SER A 313 -1.56 -15.24 9.05
CA SER A 313 -1.86 -16.24 10.08
C SER A 313 -3.34 -16.54 10.17
N ILE A 314 -3.67 -17.77 10.58
CA ILE A 314 -5.01 -18.20 10.96
C ILE A 314 -5.19 -18.01 12.46
N PHE A 315 -6.23 -17.27 12.84
CA PHE A 315 -6.64 -17.07 14.24
C PHE A 315 -7.96 -17.77 14.51
N SER A 316 -8.07 -18.43 15.65
CA SER A 316 -9.34 -18.96 16.15
C SER A 316 -10.26 -17.83 16.63
N GLU A 317 -11.52 -18.19 16.90
CA GLU A 317 -12.56 -17.25 17.34
C GLU A 317 -12.19 -16.52 18.64
N ASP A 318 -11.44 -17.17 19.54
CA ASP A 318 -10.94 -16.59 20.80
C ASP A 318 -9.72 -15.68 20.63
N GLY A 319 -9.23 -15.49 19.40
CA GLY A 319 -8.07 -14.65 19.11
C GLY A 319 -6.71 -15.33 19.25
N THR A 320 -6.68 -16.66 19.43
CA THR A 320 -5.42 -17.42 19.48
C THR A 320 -4.90 -17.69 18.07
N GLU A 321 -3.60 -17.43 17.83
CA GLU A 321 -2.95 -17.82 16.58
C GLU A 321 -2.83 -19.34 16.47
N LYS A 322 -3.46 -19.92 15.45
CA LYS A 322 -3.44 -21.37 15.19
C LYS A 322 -2.28 -21.80 14.31
N GLU A 323 -2.02 -21.02 13.26
CA GLU A 323 -1.08 -21.39 12.23
C GLU A 323 -0.57 -20.17 11.49
N VAL A 324 0.72 -20.12 11.16
CA VAL A 324 1.31 -19.15 10.23
C VAL A 324 1.27 -19.75 8.84
N VAL A 325 0.49 -19.15 7.95
CA VAL A 325 0.32 -19.62 6.56
C VAL A 325 1.52 -19.27 5.70
N ALA A 326 1.97 -18.02 5.82
CA ALA A 326 3.15 -17.52 5.12
C ALA A 326 3.80 -16.38 5.90
N SER A 327 5.10 -16.18 5.71
CA SER A 327 5.83 -15.09 6.34
C SER A 327 6.98 -14.64 5.45
N LYS A 328 7.04 -13.33 5.19
CA LYS A 328 8.13 -12.64 4.53
C LYS A 328 8.86 -11.80 5.57
N ILE A 329 10.17 -12.00 5.70
CA ILE A 329 11.01 -11.21 6.61
C ILE A 329 11.17 -9.80 6.04
N LYS A 330 11.10 -8.78 6.92
CA LYS A 330 11.40 -7.41 6.53
C LYS A 330 12.88 -7.23 6.21
N GLU A 331 13.18 -6.32 5.30
CA GLU A 331 14.55 -5.89 5.01
C GLU A 331 14.64 -4.39 5.27
N ASP A 332 15.40 -3.98 6.31
CA ASP A 332 15.58 -2.58 6.63
C ASP A 332 16.38 -1.86 5.54
N GLY A 333 16.13 -0.57 5.36
CA GLY A 333 16.81 0.25 4.37
C GLY A 333 18.30 0.43 4.69
N GLU A 334 19.08 0.65 3.64
CA GLU A 334 20.52 0.87 3.74
C GLU A 334 20.84 2.26 4.30
N ASN A 335 21.83 2.35 5.17
CA ASN A 335 22.38 3.65 5.56
C ASN A 335 23.25 4.23 4.44
N ILE A 336 23.07 5.52 4.17
CA ILE A 336 23.81 6.25 3.14
C ILE A 336 24.85 7.15 3.82
N LEU A 337 26.12 6.87 3.60
CA LEU A 337 27.23 7.69 4.06
C LEU A 337 27.60 8.71 2.98
N LEU A 338 27.50 10.00 3.29
CA LEU A 338 27.88 11.09 2.41
C LEU A 338 29.31 11.56 2.69
N THR A 339 29.91 12.26 1.73
CA THR A 339 31.20 12.93 1.90
C THR A 339 31.07 14.27 2.64
N ILE A 340 29.86 14.69 2.94
CA ILE A 340 29.53 15.95 3.63
C ILE A 340 30.09 15.96 5.05
N ASP A 341 30.65 17.08 5.46
CA ASP A 341 31.00 17.39 6.84
C ASP A 341 29.91 18.27 7.46
N ALA A 342 29.19 17.74 8.44
CA ALA A 342 28.02 18.40 9.04
C ALA A 342 28.37 19.75 9.69
N GLU A 343 29.55 19.88 10.33
CA GLU A 343 29.98 21.11 10.95
C GLU A 343 30.32 22.19 9.90
N LEU A 344 31.02 21.79 8.83
CA LEU A 344 31.31 22.69 7.73
C LEU A 344 30.03 23.14 7.02
N GLN A 345 29.09 22.21 6.79
CA GLN A 345 27.78 22.51 6.21
C GLN A 345 27.03 23.56 7.03
N LYS A 346 26.95 23.36 8.35
CA LYS A 346 26.32 24.29 9.29
C LYS A 346 27.04 25.65 9.33
N SER A 347 28.36 25.63 9.40
CA SER A 347 29.17 26.86 9.44
C SER A 347 28.98 27.70 8.19
N LEU A 348 28.98 27.08 7.00
CA LEU A 348 28.73 27.78 5.74
C LEU A 348 27.32 28.33 5.67
N TYR A 349 26.33 27.56 6.12
CA TYR A 349 24.94 28.05 6.18
C TYR A 349 24.84 29.30 7.06
N GLU A 350 25.38 29.29 8.27
CA GLU A 350 25.36 30.44 9.20
C GLU A 350 26.01 31.69 8.63
N GLN A 351 27.07 31.53 7.80
CA GLN A 351 27.74 32.66 7.14
C GLN A 351 26.91 33.29 6.01
N PHE A 352 26.08 32.49 5.32
CA PHE A 352 25.34 32.91 4.13
C PHE A 352 23.84 32.98 4.30
N ARG A 353 23.29 32.68 5.49
CA ARG A 353 21.83 32.53 5.70
C ARG A 353 21.03 33.79 5.34
N GLU A 354 21.63 34.99 5.46
CA GLU A 354 21.01 36.26 5.12
C GLU A 354 21.14 36.60 3.61
N ASP A 355 21.96 35.84 2.87
CA ASP A 355 22.22 36.05 1.45
C ASP A 355 21.35 35.16 0.56
N ARG A 356 21.18 35.56 -0.69
CA ARG A 356 20.59 34.76 -1.75
C ARG A 356 21.68 34.12 -2.60
N GLY A 357 22.07 32.89 -2.26
CA GLY A 357 23.20 32.27 -2.94
C GLY A 357 23.33 30.76 -2.73
N CYS A 358 24.44 30.24 -3.15
CA CYS A 358 24.84 28.87 -2.83
C CYS A 358 26.35 28.81 -2.57
N SER A 359 26.75 27.89 -1.70
CA SER A 359 28.15 27.61 -1.38
C SER A 359 28.43 26.13 -1.59
N VAL A 360 29.59 25.83 -2.18
CA VAL A 360 30.08 24.48 -2.40
C VAL A 360 31.53 24.40 -1.90
N ALA A 361 31.80 23.48 -0.98
CA ALA A 361 33.13 23.14 -0.52
C ALA A 361 33.56 21.80 -1.09
N ILE A 362 34.69 21.76 -1.78
CA ILE A 362 35.24 20.57 -2.44
C ILE A 362 36.65 20.31 -1.94
N HIS A 363 36.95 19.05 -1.58
CA HIS A 363 38.29 18.64 -1.22
C HIS A 363 39.20 18.66 -2.47
N PRO A 364 40.30 19.45 -2.49
CA PRO A 364 41.03 19.75 -3.74
C PRO A 364 41.75 18.52 -4.33
N TYR A 365 42.06 17.51 -3.54
CA TYR A 365 42.79 16.33 -4.01
C TYR A 365 41.86 15.15 -4.33
N THR A 366 40.75 14.97 -3.57
CA THR A 366 39.86 13.82 -3.75
C THR A 366 38.66 14.15 -4.62
N GLY A 367 38.27 15.43 -4.72
CA GLY A 367 37.06 15.89 -5.39
C GLY A 367 35.79 15.65 -4.55
N GLU A 368 35.90 15.16 -3.32
CA GLU A 368 34.76 14.99 -2.43
C GLU A 368 34.08 16.31 -2.14
N VAL A 369 32.74 16.31 -2.22
CA VAL A 369 31.91 17.45 -1.81
C VAL A 369 31.76 17.42 -0.30
N LEU A 370 32.35 18.42 0.38
CA LEU A 370 32.35 18.51 1.85
C LEU A 370 31.17 19.30 2.39
N ALA A 371 30.66 20.26 1.62
CA ALA A 371 29.46 21.02 1.97
C ALA A 371 28.76 21.50 0.70
N LEU A 372 27.44 21.63 0.78
CA LEU A 372 26.58 22.05 -0.34
C LEU A 372 25.37 22.81 0.23
N VAL A 373 25.44 24.13 0.23
CA VAL A 373 24.47 25.03 0.87
C VAL A 373 23.70 25.82 -0.18
N SER A 374 22.42 26.02 0.05
CA SER A 374 21.55 26.92 -0.72
C SER A 374 20.79 27.81 0.25
N THR A 375 20.85 29.14 0.05
CA THR A 375 20.20 30.14 0.93
C THR A 375 19.36 31.14 0.15
N PRO A 376 18.27 31.68 0.74
CA PRO A 376 17.62 31.16 1.97
C PRO A 376 17.09 29.74 1.81
N SER A 377 16.64 29.15 2.91
CA SER A 377 16.25 27.75 2.99
C SER A 377 15.01 27.59 3.89
N PHE A 378 14.64 26.36 4.21
CA PHE A 378 13.46 26.01 5.01
C PHE A 378 13.79 24.87 5.97
N ASP A 379 13.04 24.71 7.08
CA ASP A 379 13.18 23.55 7.95
C ASP A 379 12.40 22.35 7.35
N ASN A 380 13.13 21.31 6.94
CA ASN A 380 12.50 20.12 6.36
C ASN A 380 11.75 19.26 7.39
N ASN A 381 11.95 19.46 8.71
CA ASN A 381 11.12 18.83 9.73
C ASN A 381 9.67 19.34 9.71
N GLU A 382 9.40 20.57 9.22
CA GLU A 382 8.04 21.08 9.06
C GLU A 382 7.18 20.19 8.13
N PHE A 383 7.78 19.48 7.17
CA PHE A 383 7.08 18.52 6.31
C PHE A 383 6.73 17.21 7.03
N ILE A 384 7.39 16.94 8.16
CA ILE A 384 7.15 15.74 8.98
C ILE A 384 6.10 16.01 10.05
N THR A 385 6.22 17.14 10.76
CA THR A 385 5.32 17.50 11.85
C THR A 385 4.00 18.14 11.35
N GLY A 386 3.93 18.44 10.07
CA GLY A 386 2.81 19.17 9.49
C GLY A 386 3.10 20.67 9.37
N MET A 387 2.74 21.23 8.26
CA MET A 387 2.91 22.65 7.95
C MET A 387 1.53 23.30 7.82
N SER A 388 1.32 24.45 8.49
CA SER A 388 0.07 25.19 8.33
C SER A 388 -0.05 25.80 6.91
N SER A 389 -1.28 26.05 6.47
CA SER A 389 -1.53 26.67 5.15
C SER A 389 -0.89 28.05 5.03
N GLU A 390 -0.85 28.81 6.14
CA GLU A 390 -0.21 30.12 6.22
C GLU A 390 1.31 29.99 6.07
N ARG A 391 1.92 29.03 6.74
CA ARG A 391 3.37 28.76 6.62
C ARG A 391 3.72 28.30 5.21
N TRP A 392 2.96 27.39 4.63
CA TRP A 392 3.14 26.96 3.24
C TRP A 392 3.05 28.13 2.26
N THR A 393 2.03 28.99 2.42
CA THR A 393 1.85 30.19 1.60
C THR A 393 3.04 31.13 1.77
N SER A 394 3.50 31.39 3.00
CA SER A 394 4.65 32.23 3.26
C SER A 394 5.92 31.77 2.59
N LEU A 395 6.17 30.43 2.56
CA LEU A 395 7.34 29.86 1.88
C LEU A 395 7.26 29.97 0.34
N ASN A 396 6.05 29.80 -0.22
CA ASN A 396 5.84 29.84 -1.67
C ASN A 396 5.85 31.26 -2.23
N GLU A 397 5.32 32.24 -1.47
CA GLU A 397 5.19 33.63 -1.90
C GLU A 397 6.39 34.50 -1.50
N ASP A 398 7.34 33.95 -0.72
CA ASP A 398 8.55 34.67 -0.34
C ASP A 398 9.39 35.05 -1.57
N ALA A 399 9.58 36.37 -1.75
CA ALA A 399 10.38 36.92 -2.86
C ALA A 399 11.83 36.41 -2.87
N ASN A 400 12.33 35.92 -1.74
CA ASN A 400 13.65 35.31 -1.63
C ASN A 400 13.70 33.85 -2.07
N LEU A 401 12.55 33.23 -2.36
CA LEU A 401 12.41 31.87 -2.88
C LEU A 401 13.17 30.82 -2.02
N PRO A 402 12.79 30.58 -0.76
CA PRO A 402 13.47 29.64 0.13
C PRO A 402 13.39 28.18 -0.36
N LEU A 403 12.36 27.82 -1.13
CA LEU A 403 12.20 26.49 -1.73
C LEU A 403 13.04 26.26 -2.98
N TYR A 404 13.68 27.32 -3.51
CA TYR A 404 14.46 27.24 -4.74
C TYR A 404 15.86 26.74 -4.48
N ASN A 405 16.19 25.55 -4.98
CA ASN A 405 17.52 24.95 -4.82
C ASN A 405 18.54 25.58 -5.79
N ARG A 406 19.38 26.47 -5.26
CA ARG A 406 20.32 27.28 -6.04
C ARG A 406 21.54 26.53 -6.51
N PHE A 407 22.03 25.54 -5.81
CA PHE A 407 23.18 24.74 -6.28
C PHE A 407 22.83 23.77 -7.43
N ARG A 408 21.53 23.57 -7.72
CA ARG A 408 21.08 22.81 -8.90
C ARG A 408 20.90 23.68 -10.15
N GLN A 409 21.12 24.97 -10.04
CA GLN A 409 20.91 25.92 -11.14
C GLN A 409 22.17 26.18 -11.92
N ILE A 410 22.00 26.67 -13.13
CA ILE A 410 23.12 27.11 -14.01
C ILE A 410 23.30 28.59 -13.80
N TRP A 411 24.54 28.99 -13.46
CA TRP A 411 24.93 30.36 -13.22
C TRP A 411 26.00 30.82 -14.21
N CYS A 412 26.01 32.11 -14.53
CA CYS A 412 27.10 32.71 -15.31
C CYS A 412 28.41 32.66 -14.51
N PRO A 413 29.45 31.94 -14.98
CA PRO A 413 30.69 31.73 -14.20
C PRO A 413 31.51 33.00 -14.00
N GLY A 414 31.36 33.97 -14.86
CA GLY A 414 32.14 35.23 -14.80
C GLY A 414 33.62 34.97 -14.73
N SER A 415 34.33 35.73 -13.87
CA SER A 415 35.78 35.61 -13.70
C SER A 415 36.27 34.29 -13.10
N SER A 416 35.40 33.48 -12.49
CA SER A 416 35.79 32.17 -12.00
C SER A 416 36.18 31.18 -13.11
N LEU A 417 35.80 31.46 -14.34
CA LEU A 417 36.22 30.68 -15.52
C LEU A 417 37.67 30.97 -15.97
N LYS A 418 38.28 32.10 -15.57
CA LYS A 418 39.61 32.52 -16.04
C LYS A 418 40.71 31.49 -15.78
N PRO A 419 40.84 30.83 -14.63
CA PRO A 419 41.83 29.77 -14.43
C PRO A 419 41.71 28.60 -15.42
N ILE A 420 40.46 28.23 -15.76
CA ILE A 420 40.20 27.17 -16.75
C ILE A 420 40.62 27.62 -18.14
N VAL A 421 40.26 28.85 -18.53
CA VAL A 421 40.67 29.45 -19.82
C VAL A 421 42.19 29.56 -19.92
N ALA A 422 42.85 29.99 -18.83
CA ALA A 422 44.32 30.04 -18.76
C ALA A 422 44.94 28.64 -18.94
N GLY A 423 44.40 27.61 -18.25
CA GLY A 423 44.85 26.23 -18.42
C GLY A 423 44.70 25.71 -19.85
N ILE A 424 43.58 26.05 -20.51
CA ILE A 424 43.36 25.71 -21.93
C ILE A 424 44.41 26.43 -22.80
N GLY A 425 44.63 27.71 -22.58
CA GLY A 425 45.62 28.48 -23.34
C GLY A 425 47.03 27.92 -23.23
N LEU A 426 47.47 27.55 -22.03
CA LEU A 426 48.76 26.87 -21.82
C LEU A 426 48.79 25.50 -22.53
N LYS A 427 47.75 24.70 -22.43
CA LYS A 427 47.69 23.38 -23.05
C LYS A 427 47.67 23.45 -24.57
N THR A 428 47.07 24.44 -25.16
CA THR A 428 47.00 24.64 -26.61
C THR A 428 48.18 25.43 -27.18
N GLY A 429 49.09 25.94 -26.32
CA GLY A 429 50.20 26.78 -26.73
C GLY A 429 49.80 28.19 -27.17
N ALA A 430 48.59 28.65 -26.87
CA ALA A 430 48.11 29.99 -27.18
C ALA A 430 48.87 31.06 -26.38
N PHE A 431 49.45 30.72 -25.24
CA PHE A 431 50.41 31.47 -24.45
C PHE A 431 51.26 30.52 -23.59
N THR A 432 52.44 30.99 -23.15
CA THR A 432 53.45 30.25 -22.37
C THR A 432 53.56 30.82 -20.97
#